data_68b0dc142f351cbd0b0fcf7937e06459
#
_entry.id   68b0dc142f351cbd0b0fcf7937e06459
#
_cell.length_a   1.000
_cell.length_b   1.000
_cell.length_c   1.000
_cell.angle_alpha   90.00
_cell.angle_beta   90.00
_cell.angle_gamma   90.00
#
_symmetry.space_group_name_H-M   'P 1'
#
loop_
_entity.id
_entity.type
_entity.pdbx_description
1 polymer ?
#
loop_
_entity_poly.entity_id
_entity_poly.type
_entity_poly.pdbx_seq_one_letter_code
_entity_poly.pdbx_strand_id
1 'polypeptide(L)'
;MANAHQKFNEYALFMTTNPAVKILSYVTYISILFHAVDGFLLTLQNKKARPVAYAKSNPAANSGFASRNMAILGTLILVFIVTHMVNFWAKMHFDKKMPLMTTSVTLPGQPQPKDFYVGTQVGQYYMVDQVLADGEKDDAANPMMKKQMKLVGTDMYNVNANVKVGSVYKDLYKITVDFFKDPKIGIFATLGYVLAMFVLAFHLWHGFQSAFQSLGVNNKFTPTIKLVGKVFAIVVPLLFAIIPLYIHFVLK
;
A
#
# COMPACT_ATOMS: atom_id res chain seq x y z
N MET A 1 -14.00 8.59 -14.89
CA MET A 1 -13.26 8.53 -13.59
C MET A 1 -13.96 7.67 -12.54
N ALA A 2 -15.29 7.61 -12.46
CA ALA A 2 -16.01 6.73 -11.53
C ALA A 2 -15.56 5.25 -11.58
N ASN A 3 -15.22 4.76 -12.78
CA ASN A 3 -14.75 3.38 -12.95
C ASN A 3 -13.36 3.11 -12.33
N ALA A 4 -12.44 4.10 -12.30
CA ALA A 4 -11.09 3.92 -11.74
C ALA A 4 -11.10 3.82 -10.21
N HIS A 5 -11.93 4.63 -9.53
CA HIS A 5 -12.13 4.59 -8.08
C HIS A 5 -12.65 3.20 -7.64
N GLN A 6 -13.71 2.73 -8.30
CA GLN A 6 -14.28 1.42 -8.01
C GLN A 6 -13.28 0.28 -8.29
N LYS A 7 -12.62 0.30 -9.45
CA LYS A 7 -11.63 -0.73 -9.82
C LYS A 7 -10.47 -0.81 -8.84
N PHE A 8 -10.00 0.32 -8.31
CA PHE A 8 -8.96 0.34 -7.29
C PHE A 8 -9.44 -0.36 -6.00
N ASN A 9 -10.65 -0.05 -5.53
CA ASN A 9 -11.20 -0.65 -4.31
C ASN A 9 -11.59 -2.13 -4.50
N GLU A 10 -12.06 -2.54 -5.68
CA GLU A 10 -12.25 -3.95 -6.06
C GLU A 10 -10.93 -4.72 -5.96
N TYR A 11 -9.84 -4.17 -6.52
CA TYR A 11 -8.53 -4.77 -6.44
C TYR A 11 -7.99 -4.82 -5.01
N ALA A 12 -8.19 -3.76 -4.22
CA ALA A 12 -7.82 -3.73 -2.81
C ALA A 12 -8.57 -4.81 -2.00
N LEU A 13 -9.86 -5.02 -2.27
CA LEU A 13 -10.63 -6.09 -1.66
C LEU A 13 -10.07 -7.47 -2.04
N PHE A 14 -9.79 -7.70 -3.33
CA PHE A 14 -9.16 -8.93 -3.80
C PHE A 14 -7.84 -9.20 -3.09
N MET A 15 -6.96 -8.20 -3.00
CA MET A 15 -5.64 -8.33 -2.35
C MET A 15 -5.75 -8.65 -0.85
N THR A 16 -6.82 -8.24 -0.19
CA THR A 16 -7.01 -8.49 1.25
C THR A 16 -7.82 -9.75 1.56
N THR A 17 -8.59 -10.28 0.61
CA THR A 17 -9.50 -11.41 0.86
C THR A 17 -9.06 -12.71 0.20
N ASN A 18 -8.33 -12.66 -0.92
CA ASN A 18 -7.90 -13.85 -1.65
C ASN A 18 -6.91 -14.68 -0.82
N PRO A 19 -7.16 -16.00 -0.59
CA PRO A 19 -6.31 -16.84 0.25
C PRO A 19 -4.87 -16.97 -0.26
N ALA A 20 -4.67 -17.07 -1.58
CA ALA A 20 -3.33 -17.19 -2.16
C ALA A 20 -2.52 -15.91 -1.94
N VAL A 21 -3.16 -14.73 -2.09
CA VAL A 21 -2.51 -13.44 -1.84
C VAL A 21 -2.18 -13.28 -0.35
N LYS A 22 -3.05 -13.74 0.56
CA LYS A 22 -2.77 -13.75 2.00
C LYS A 22 -1.54 -14.58 2.35
N ILE A 23 -1.42 -15.79 1.79
CA ILE A 23 -0.25 -16.65 2.01
C ILE A 23 1.01 -15.94 1.50
N LEU A 24 0.99 -15.42 0.27
CA LEU A 24 2.12 -14.68 -0.31
C LEU A 24 2.48 -13.44 0.53
N SER A 25 1.50 -12.74 1.10
CA SER A 25 1.74 -11.59 1.97
C SER A 25 2.50 -12.01 3.24
N TYR A 26 2.08 -13.08 3.92
CA TYR A 26 2.81 -13.59 5.09
C TYR A 26 4.23 -14.05 4.74
N VAL A 27 4.42 -14.77 3.63
CA VAL A 27 5.75 -15.16 3.15
C VAL A 27 6.61 -13.92 2.91
N THR A 28 6.05 -12.89 2.29
CA THR A 28 6.75 -11.62 2.01
C THR A 28 7.15 -10.92 3.32
N TYR A 29 6.24 -10.78 4.29
CA TYR A 29 6.53 -10.12 5.57
C TYR A 29 7.63 -10.86 6.35
N ILE A 30 7.56 -12.18 6.42
CA ILE A 30 8.56 -13.02 7.07
C ILE A 30 9.90 -12.88 6.34
N SER A 31 9.92 -12.93 5.00
CA SER A 31 11.14 -12.78 4.21
C SER A 31 11.81 -11.42 4.40
N ILE A 32 11.03 -10.33 4.44
CA ILE A 32 11.56 -8.97 4.71
C ILE A 32 12.15 -8.91 6.12
N LEU A 33 11.49 -9.48 7.11
CA LEU A 33 11.98 -9.50 8.49
C LEU A 33 13.32 -10.25 8.59
N PHE A 34 13.41 -11.47 8.03
CA PHE A 34 14.66 -12.23 8.02
C PHE A 34 15.77 -11.50 7.26
N HIS A 35 15.46 -10.93 6.10
CA HIS A 35 16.44 -10.16 5.33
C HIS A 35 16.96 -8.95 6.10
N ALA A 36 16.11 -8.22 6.81
CA ALA A 36 16.52 -7.07 7.62
C ALA A 36 17.40 -7.50 8.81
N VAL A 37 17.01 -8.57 9.52
CA VAL A 37 17.78 -9.12 10.65
C VAL A 37 19.15 -9.61 10.18
N ASP A 38 19.18 -10.39 9.10
CA ASP A 38 20.43 -10.92 8.54
C ASP A 38 21.36 -9.80 8.07
N GLY A 39 20.83 -8.81 7.35
CA GLY A 39 21.60 -7.63 6.93
C GLY A 39 22.18 -6.83 8.11
N PHE A 40 21.44 -6.71 9.20
CA PHE A 40 21.92 -6.08 10.44
C PHE A 40 23.04 -6.89 11.09
N LEU A 41 22.84 -8.21 11.24
CA LEU A 41 23.83 -9.12 11.83
C LEU A 41 25.14 -9.13 11.02
N LEU A 42 25.04 -9.22 9.69
CA LEU A 42 26.19 -9.15 8.79
C LEU A 42 26.92 -7.82 8.90
N THR A 43 26.20 -6.71 9.06
CA THR A 43 26.82 -5.39 9.27
C THR A 43 27.62 -5.35 10.57
N LEU A 44 27.10 -5.90 11.66
CA LEU A 44 27.82 -6.00 12.95
C LEU A 44 29.03 -6.91 12.85
N GLN A 45 28.90 -8.07 12.22
CA GLN A 45 30.00 -9.02 12.02
C GLN A 45 31.12 -8.40 11.19
N ASN A 46 30.82 -7.74 10.08
CA ASN A 46 31.77 -7.07 9.22
C ASN A 46 32.48 -5.94 9.93
N LYS A 47 31.80 -5.16 10.78
CA LYS A 47 32.40 -4.13 11.62
C LYS A 47 33.35 -4.73 12.65
N LYS A 48 32.97 -5.84 13.30
CA LYS A 48 33.81 -6.55 14.29
C LYS A 48 35.04 -7.20 13.65
N ALA A 49 34.90 -7.77 12.44
CA ALA A 49 35.99 -8.39 11.71
C ALA A 49 37.06 -7.41 11.27
N ARG A 50 36.81 -6.11 11.31
CA ARG A 50 37.78 -5.07 10.95
C ARG A 50 37.82 -3.97 12.01
N PRO A 51 38.48 -4.22 13.15
CA PRO A 51 38.55 -3.26 14.25
C PRO A 51 39.47 -2.05 13.95
N VAL A 52 40.42 -2.20 13.02
CA VAL A 52 41.34 -1.14 12.60
C VAL A 52 41.07 -0.73 11.16
N ALA A 53 40.91 0.56 10.91
CA ALA A 53 40.72 1.10 9.58
C ALA A 53 41.98 0.98 8.72
N TYR A 54 41.82 1.00 7.38
CA TYR A 54 42.98 1.01 6.48
C TYR A 54 43.75 2.34 6.62
N ALA A 55 45.08 2.25 6.66
CA ALA A 55 45.95 3.41 6.64
C ALA A 55 45.80 4.25 5.35
N LYS A 56 45.48 3.58 4.23
CA LYS A 56 45.12 4.21 2.94
C LYS A 56 43.92 3.52 2.37
N SER A 57 42.87 4.28 2.04
CA SER A 57 41.61 3.74 1.53
C SER A 57 41.24 4.39 0.18
N ASN A 58 40.97 3.56 -0.83
CA ASN A 58 40.37 3.98 -2.07
C ASN A 58 39.16 3.06 -2.35
N PRO A 59 38.04 3.28 -1.67
CA PRO A 59 36.86 2.40 -1.79
C PRO A 59 36.28 2.35 -3.21
N ALA A 60 36.38 3.46 -3.95
CA ALA A 60 35.81 3.56 -5.30
C ALA A 60 36.50 2.64 -6.31
N ALA A 61 37.78 2.32 -6.09
CA ALA A 61 38.53 1.39 -6.95
C ALA A 61 38.06 -0.07 -6.79
N ASN A 62 37.48 -0.42 -5.63
CA ASN A 62 37.16 -1.81 -5.31
C ASN A 62 35.67 -2.15 -5.38
N SER A 63 34.77 -1.19 -5.18
CA SER A 63 33.33 -1.46 -5.15
C SER A 63 32.49 -0.25 -5.53
N GLY A 64 31.28 -0.51 -6.09
CA GLY A 64 30.33 0.52 -6.48
C GLY A 64 29.68 1.21 -5.28
N PHE A 65 29.06 2.38 -5.51
CA PHE A 65 28.38 3.17 -4.49
C PHE A 65 27.32 2.36 -3.73
N ALA A 66 26.42 1.68 -4.47
CA ALA A 66 25.35 0.90 -3.87
C ALA A 66 25.88 -0.22 -2.95
N SER A 67 26.93 -0.94 -3.38
CA SER A 67 27.56 -1.99 -2.58
C SER A 67 28.09 -1.47 -1.24
N ARG A 68 28.75 -0.32 -1.26
CA ARG A 68 29.35 0.27 -0.03
C ARG A 68 28.30 0.81 0.94
N ASN A 69 27.15 1.21 0.46
CA ASN A 69 26.09 1.85 1.24
C ASN A 69 24.88 0.94 1.48
N MET A 70 25.03 -0.38 1.27
CA MET A 70 23.92 -1.32 1.27
C MET A 70 23.15 -1.34 2.59
N ALA A 71 23.85 -1.24 3.73
CA ALA A 71 23.22 -1.17 5.05
C ALA A 71 22.37 0.11 5.22
N ILE A 72 22.88 1.25 4.77
CA ILE A 72 22.16 2.53 4.82
C ILE A 72 20.95 2.49 3.90
N LEU A 73 21.13 2.04 2.66
CA LEU A 73 20.02 1.90 1.69
C LEU A 73 18.95 0.96 2.22
N GLY A 74 19.32 -0.19 2.78
CA GLY A 74 18.39 -1.15 3.38
C GLY A 74 17.65 -0.57 4.58
N THR A 75 18.31 0.18 5.44
CA THR A 75 17.68 0.84 6.59
C THR A 75 16.65 1.89 6.15
N LEU A 76 16.99 2.73 5.15
CA LEU A 76 16.07 3.73 4.62
C LEU A 76 14.83 3.08 4.00
N ILE A 77 15.00 1.96 3.29
CA ILE A 77 13.88 1.19 2.73
C ILE A 77 13.03 0.59 3.85
N LEU A 78 13.64 0.04 4.89
CA LEU A 78 12.91 -0.51 6.03
C LEU A 78 12.04 0.55 6.71
N VAL A 79 12.58 1.76 6.95
CA VAL A 79 11.83 2.89 7.49
C VAL A 79 10.67 3.25 6.55
N PHE A 80 10.92 3.29 5.24
CA PHE A 80 9.88 3.54 4.25
C PHE A 80 8.78 2.46 4.28
N ILE A 81 9.14 1.16 4.32
CA ILE A 81 8.17 0.06 4.38
C ILE A 81 7.29 0.20 5.62
N VAL A 82 7.87 0.46 6.80
CA VAL A 82 7.10 0.62 8.04
C VAL A 82 6.14 1.80 7.94
N THR A 83 6.60 2.97 7.48
CA THR A 83 5.75 4.16 7.33
C THR A 83 4.66 3.95 6.27
N HIS A 84 4.98 3.30 5.16
CA HIS A 84 4.01 2.93 4.13
C HIS A 84 2.92 1.97 4.68
N MET A 85 3.33 0.97 5.44
CA MET A 85 2.38 0.04 6.08
C MET A 85 1.48 0.77 7.08
N VAL A 86 2.01 1.68 7.88
CA VAL A 86 1.21 2.48 8.83
C VAL A 86 0.20 3.36 8.11
N ASN A 87 0.61 4.01 7.01
CA ASN A 87 -0.26 4.93 6.27
C ASN A 87 -1.41 4.25 5.55
N PHE A 88 -1.24 3.02 5.07
CA PHE A 88 -2.22 2.33 4.22
C PHE A 88 -2.65 0.96 4.77
N TRP A 89 -1.71 0.05 4.98
CA TRP A 89 -2.02 -1.33 5.38
C TRP A 89 -2.66 -1.39 6.76
N ALA A 90 -2.11 -0.68 7.74
CA ALA A 90 -2.65 -0.68 9.10
C ALA A 90 -4.03 -0.01 9.14
N LYS A 91 -4.24 1.08 8.40
CA LYS A 91 -5.56 1.69 8.25
C LYS A 91 -6.57 0.71 7.64
N MET A 92 -6.19 0.02 6.55
CA MET A 92 -7.07 -0.96 5.90
C MET A 92 -7.49 -2.10 6.83
N HIS A 93 -6.60 -2.54 7.74
CA HIS A 93 -6.85 -3.71 8.59
C HIS A 93 -7.42 -3.36 9.96
N PHE A 94 -7.00 -2.26 10.57
CA PHE A 94 -7.28 -1.97 11.98
C PHE A 94 -8.14 -0.73 12.20
N ASP A 95 -8.23 0.19 11.22
CA ASP A 95 -9.03 1.40 11.40
C ASP A 95 -10.52 1.09 11.22
N LYS A 96 -11.26 1.17 12.33
CA LYS A 96 -12.72 1.00 12.36
C LYS A 96 -13.47 2.19 11.73
N LYS A 97 -12.81 3.35 11.62
CA LYS A 97 -13.37 4.57 11.05
C LYS A 97 -12.91 4.80 9.60
N MET A 98 -12.33 3.79 8.98
CA MET A 98 -11.91 3.88 7.59
C MET A 98 -13.12 4.23 6.71
N PRO A 99 -13.02 5.22 5.80
CA PRO A 99 -14.13 5.59 4.93
C PRO A 99 -14.57 4.40 4.09
N LEU A 100 -15.88 4.33 3.88
CA LEU A 100 -16.50 3.37 2.97
C LEU A 100 -16.77 4.05 1.63
N MET A 101 -16.68 3.28 0.56
CA MET A 101 -16.88 3.80 -0.78
C MET A 101 -18.32 4.26 -0.97
N THR A 102 -18.49 5.52 -1.35
CA THR A 102 -19.76 6.11 -1.70
C THR A 102 -19.76 6.63 -3.13
N THR A 103 -20.93 6.72 -3.71
CA THR A 103 -21.18 7.37 -5.01
C THR A 103 -22.40 8.25 -4.91
N SER A 104 -22.34 9.44 -5.53
CA SER A 104 -23.47 10.38 -5.57
C SER A 104 -24.23 10.23 -6.89
N VAL A 105 -25.53 10.02 -6.80
CA VAL A 105 -26.42 9.86 -7.96
C VAL A 105 -27.58 10.83 -7.86
N THR A 106 -27.86 11.57 -8.93
CA THR A 106 -29.07 12.40 -9.05
C THR A 106 -30.23 11.53 -9.51
N LEU A 107 -31.21 11.36 -8.65
CA LEU A 107 -32.42 10.58 -8.97
C LEU A 107 -33.39 11.39 -9.82
N PRO A 108 -34.13 10.75 -10.72
CA PRO A 108 -35.18 11.42 -11.50
C PRO A 108 -36.20 12.15 -10.59
N GLY A 109 -36.42 13.43 -10.84
CA GLY A 109 -37.35 14.25 -10.05
C GLY A 109 -36.78 14.81 -8.74
N GLN A 110 -35.51 14.56 -8.41
CA GLN A 110 -34.86 15.15 -7.25
C GLN A 110 -33.70 16.05 -7.71
N PRO A 111 -33.68 17.34 -7.35
CA PRO A 111 -32.66 18.29 -7.82
C PRO A 111 -31.29 18.09 -7.13
N GLN A 112 -31.26 17.43 -5.97
CA GLN A 112 -30.02 17.21 -5.22
C GLN A 112 -29.55 15.76 -5.36
N PRO A 113 -28.22 15.54 -5.57
CA PRO A 113 -27.64 14.20 -5.59
C PRO A 113 -27.80 13.54 -4.22
N LYS A 114 -28.06 12.24 -4.22
CA LYS A 114 -28.05 11.40 -3.02
C LYS A 114 -26.85 10.48 -3.03
N ASP A 115 -26.28 10.26 -1.84
CA ASP A 115 -25.14 9.40 -1.65
C ASP A 115 -25.56 7.97 -1.37
N PHE A 116 -24.87 7.04 -2.03
CA PHE A 116 -25.07 5.61 -1.87
C PHE A 116 -23.76 4.92 -1.52
N TYR A 117 -23.78 4.04 -0.55
CA TYR A 117 -22.69 3.09 -0.34
C TYR A 117 -22.64 2.11 -1.50
N VAL A 118 -21.43 1.82 -2.01
CA VAL A 118 -21.22 0.88 -3.11
C VAL A 118 -20.99 -0.52 -2.54
N GLY A 119 -21.91 -1.44 -2.87
CA GLY A 119 -21.84 -2.84 -2.47
C GLY A 119 -20.74 -3.60 -3.20
N THR A 120 -20.23 -4.66 -2.57
CA THR A 120 -19.19 -5.53 -3.14
C THR A 120 -19.72 -6.47 -4.23
N GLN A 121 -21.03 -6.63 -4.32
CA GLN A 121 -21.69 -7.35 -5.41
C GLN A 121 -22.16 -6.37 -6.48
N VAL A 122 -22.09 -6.81 -7.73
CA VAL A 122 -22.47 -5.98 -8.88
C VAL A 122 -23.91 -5.49 -8.75
N GLY A 123 -24.10 -4.17 -8.90
CA GLY A 123 -25.42 -3.55 -8.87
C GLY A 123 -26.01 -3.31 -7.48
N GLN A 124 -25.26 -3.59 -6.41
CA GLN A 124 -25.74 -3.30 -5.06
C GLN A 124 -25.33 -1.89 -4.62
N TYR A 125 -26.37 -1.10 -4.27
CA TYR A 125 -26.20 0.25 -3.73
C TYR A 125 -27.13 0.44 -2.55
N TYR A 126 -26.66 1.07 -1.48
CA TYR A 126 -27.42 1.33 -0.26
C TYR A 126 -27.44 2.82 0.02
N MET A 127 -28.63 3.42 0.04
CA MET A 127 -28.77 4.86 0.26
C MET A 127 -28.25 5.22 1.66
N VAL A 128 -27.31 6.14 1.75
CA VAL A 128 -26.62 6.51 3.01
C VAL A 128 -27.64 6.96 4.06
N ASP A 129 -28.63 7.78 3.68
CA ASP A 129 -29.69 8.29 4.57
C ASP A 129 -30.54 7.18 5.22
N GLN A 130 -30.63 6.01 4.60
CA GLN A 130 -31.42 4.85 5.07
C GLN A 130 -30.60 3.83 5.86
N VAL A 131 -29.30 4.08 6.03
CA VAL A 131 -28.38 3.20 6.75
C VAL A 131 -28.11 3.76 8.13
N LEU A 132 -28.31 2.94 9.16
CA LEU A 132 -27.88 3.21 10.52
C LEU A 132 -26.36 2.97 10.59
N ALA A 133 -25.59 3.99 10.93
CA ALA A 133 -24.14 3.89 11.03
C ALA A 133 -23.72 2.98 12.20
N ASP A 134 -22.51 2.43 12.14
CA ASP A 134 -22.00 1.55 13.20
C ASP A 134 -21.93 2.32 14.55
N GLY A 135 -22.66 1.80 15.53
CA GLY A 135 -22.78 2.42 16.87
C GLY A 135 -23.85 3.53 16.98
N GLU A 136 -24.52 3.91 15.89
CA GLU A 136 -25.66 4.85 15.92
C GLU A 136 -26.89 4.13 16.50
N LYS A 137 -27.64 4.82 17.38
CA LYS A 137 -28.91 4.31 17.90
C LYS A 137 -30.04 4.80 16.99
N ASP A 138 -30.98 3.91 16.68
CA ASP A 138 -32.19 4.25 15.93
C ASP A 138 -33.01 5.27 16.73
N ASP A 139 -33.41 6.34 16.08
CA ASP A 139 -34.23 7.38 16.73
C ASP A 139 -35.68 6.87 16.80
N ALA A 140 -36.00 6.18 17.90
CA ALA A 140 -37.29 5.55 18.12
C ALA A 140 -38.46 6.54 18.14
N ALA A 141 -38.19 7.85 18.18
CA ALA A 141 -39.20 8.91 18.28
C ALA A 141 -39.92 9.23 16.96
N ASN A 142 -39.38 8.86 15.81
CA ASN A 142 -39.98 9.17 14.51
C ASN A 142 -40.12 7.93 13.60
N PRO A 143 -41.27 7.24 13.62
CA PRO A 143 -41.52 6.01 12.83
C PRO A 143 -41.33 6.20 11.31
N MET A 144 -41.49 7.43 10.79
CA MET A 144 -41.31 7.73 9.35
C MET A 144 -39.84 7.83 8.93
N MET A 145 -38.90 7.98 9.87
CA MET A 145 -37.46 8.04 9.62
C MET A 145 -36.72 6.75 10.00
N LYS A 146 -37.47 5.65 10.23
CA LYS A 146 -36.86 4.40 10.66
C LYS A 146 -35.93 3.84 9.57
N LYS A 147 -34.65 3.81 9.89
CA LYS A 147 -33.63 3.28 8.99
C LYS A 147 -33.83 1.77 8.81
N GLN A 148 -33.84 1.32 7.55
CA GLN A 148 -34.12 -0.08 7.22
C GLN A 148 -32.87 -0.96 7.21
N MET A 149 -31.71 -0.33 7.05
CA MET A 149 -30.41 -1.00 6.98
C MET A 149 -29.52 -0.58 8.12
N LYS A 150 -28.67 -1.49 8.58
CA LYS A 150 -27.66 -1.25 9.61
C LYS A 150 -26.30 -1.66 9.08
N LEU A 151 -25.32 -0.79 9.27
CA LEU A 151 -23.93 -1.05 8.95
C LEU A 151 -23.21 -1.57 10.21
N VAL A 152 -22.46 -2.67 10.07
CA VAL A 152 -21.56 -3.20 11.10
C VAL A 152 -20.21 -3.46 10.45
N GLY A 153 -19.24 -2.61 10.72
CA GLY A 153 -17.96 -2.61 10.02
C GLY A 153 -18.13 -2.35 8.52
N THR A 154 -18.01 -3.37 7.67
CA THR A 154 -18.29 -3.30 6.23
C THR A 154 -19.56 -4.06 5.83
N ASP A 155 -20.21 -4.71 6.77
CA ASP A 155 -21.34 -5.58 6.49
C ASP A 155 -22.68 -4.84 6.67
N MET A 156 -23.54 -5.02 5.69
CA MET A 156 -24.85 -4.40 5.65
C MET A 156 -25.90 -5.42 6.09
N TYR A 157 -26.70 -5.06 7.09
CA TYR A 157 -27.78 -5.89 7.64
C TYR A 157 -29.14 -5.23 7.45
N ASN A 158 -30.16 -6.04 7.23
CA ASN A 158 -31.55 -5.59 7.36
C ASN A 158 -31.88 -5.48 8.86
N VAL A 159 -32.42 -4.33 9.28
CA VAL A 159 -32.69 -4.05 10.70
C VAL A 159 -33.77 -4.96 11.25
N ASN A 160 -34.84 -5.19 10.48
CA ASN A 160 -36.00 -5.96 10.94
C ASN A 160 -35.72 -7.48 11.03
N ALA A 161 -35.05 -8.02 10.01
CA ALA A 161 -34.74 -9.44 9.92
C ALA A 161 -33.43 -9.81 10.61
N ASN A 162 -32.58 -8.84 10.91
CA ASN A 162 -31.21 -9.02 11.41
C ASN A 162 -30.36 -9.99 10.56
N VAL A 163 -30.59 -9.94 9.23
CA VAL A 163 -29.90 -10.79 8.24
C VAL A 163 -28.92 -9.93 7.45
N LYS A 164 -27.72 -10.44 7.23
CA LYS A 164 -26.73 -9.83 6.36
C LYS A 164 -27.24 -9.85 4.91
N VAL A 165 -27.31 -8.67 4.28
CA VAL A 165 -27.78 -8.48 2.90
C VAL A 165 -26.63 -8.21 1.92
N GLY A 166 -25.46 -7.84 2.42
CA GLY A 166 -24.29 -7.60 1.59
C GLY A 166 -23.12 -7.04 2.37
N SER A 167 -22.12 -6.57 1.65
CA SER A 167 -20.96 -5.86 2.20
C SER A 167 -20.63 -4.68 1.29
N VAL A 168 -19.96 -3.65 1.83
CA VAL A 168 -19.54 -2.45 1.11
C VAL A 168 -18.02 -2.35 1.05
N TYR A 169 -17.50 -1.67 0.03
CA TYR A 169 -16.06 -1.48 -0.11
C TYR A 169 -15.51 -0.50 0.92
N LYS A 170 -14.36 -0.83 1.51
CA LYS A 170 -13.49 0.16 2.15
C LYS A 170 -12.88 1.05 1.07
N ASP A 171 -12.84 2.35 1.32
CA ASP A 171 -12.36 3.32 0.33
C ASP A 171 -10.86 3.61 0.47
N LEU A 172 -10.03 2.64 0.05
CA LEU A 172 -8.58 2.80 0.04
C LEU A 172 -8.13 3.83 -1.02
N TYR A 173 -8.87 3.96 -2.12
CA TYR A 173 -8.61 4.99 -3.13
C TYR A 173 -8.67 6.39 -2.51
N LYS A 174 -9.76 6.69 -1.79
CA LYS A 174 -9.92 7.97 -1.12
C LYS A 174 -8.77 8.26 -0.15
N ILE A 175 -8.42 7.30 0.71
CA ILE A 175 -7.30 7.45 1.65
C ILE A 175 -5.99 7.74 0.91
N THR A 176 -5.74 7.06 -0.21
CA THR A 176 -4.52 7.25 -1.00
C THR A 176 -4.48 8.63 -1.64
N VAL A 177 -5.59 9.07 -2.23
CA VAL A 177 -5.68 10.39 -2.84
C VAL A 177 -5.57 11.49 -1.79
N ASP A 178 -6.32 11.39 -0.70
CA ASP A 178 -6.31 12.38 0.39
C ASP A 178 -4.90 12.51 1.00
N PHE A 179 -4.16 11.40 1.17
CA PHE A 179 -2.80 11.42 1.71
C PHE A 179 -1.81 12.22 0.84
N PHE A 180 -1.82 11.99 -0.48
CA PHE A 180 -0.92 12.71 -1.38
C PHE A 180 -1.41 14.10 -1.79
N LYS A 181 -2.70 14.39 -1.60
CA LYS A 181 -3.30 15.70 -1.87
C LYS A 181 -3.50 16.56 -0.62
N ASP A 182 -3.13 16.06 0.55
CA ASP A 182 -3.23 16.85 1.78
C ASP A 182 -2.50 18.20 1.62
N PRO A 183 -3.15 19.34 1.92
CA PRO A 183 -2.58 20.66 1.68
C PRO A 183 -1.36 20.98 2.54
N LYS A 184 -1.15 20.26 3.66
CA LYS A 184 -0.03 20.49 4.57
C LYS A 184 1.14 19.53 4.33
N ILE A 185 0.84 18.27 4.11
CA ILE A 185 1.88 17.20 4.04
C ILE A 185 1.99 16.54 2.67
N GLY A 186 1.01 16.73 1.76
CA GLY A 186 0.94 15.99 0.49
C GLY A 186 2.17 16.12 -0.39
N ILE A 187 2.75 17.32 -0.50
CA ILE A 187 3.99 17.52 -1.27
C ILE A 187 5.18 16.79 -0.62
N PHE A 188 5.32 16.86 0.71
CA PHE A 188 6.39 16.18 1.43
C PHE A 188 6.24 14.65 1.36
N ALA A 189 4.99 14.16 1.47
CA ALA A 189 4.68 12.75 1.28
C ALA A 189 5.09 12.30 -0.14
N THR A 190 4.68 13.04 -1.17
CA THR A 190 5.02 12.76 -2.57
C THR A 190 6.53 12.70 -2.78
N LEU A 191 7.27 13.72 -2.34
CA LEU A 191 8.73 13.76 -2.46
C LEU A 191 9.41 12.64 -1.67
N GLY A 192 8.93 12.35 -0.45
CA GLY A 192 9.43 11.26 0.38
C GLY A 192 9.27 9.88 -0.28
N TYR A 193 8.11 9.63 -0.90
CA TYR A 193 7.85 8.38 -1.63
C TYR A 193 8.71 8.26 -2.89
N VAL A 194 8.86 9.35 -3.65
CA VAL A 194 9.75 9.39 -4.82
C VAL A 194 11.20 9.12 -4.41
N LEU A 195 11.68 9.78 -3.35
CA LEU A 195 13.03 9.55 -2.81
C LEU A 195 13.22 8.09 -2.37
N ALA A 196 12.24 7.51 -1.69
CA ALA A 196 12.28 6.10 -1.30
C ALA A 196 12.40 5.17 -2.50
N MET A 197 11.74 5.48 -3.63
CA MET A 197 11.89 4.69 -4.87
C MET A 197 13.27 4.83 -5.48
N PHE A 198 13.94 5.99 -5.40
CA PHE A 198 15.34 6.13 -5.79
C PHE A 198 16.25 5.25 -4.92
N VAL A 199 16.06 5.28 -3.61
CA VAL A 199 16.81 4.43 -2.68
C VAL A 199 16.59 2.95 -2.98
N LEU A 200 15.35 2.56 -3.27
CA LEU A 200 14.99 1.19 -3.67
C LEU A 200 15.69 0.79 -4.98
N ALA A 201 15.76 1.68 -5.97
CA ALA A 201 16.46 1.40 -7.22
C ALA A 201 17.94 1.07 -7.00
N PHE A 202 18.66 1.83 -6.18
CA PHE A 202 20.06 1.54 -5.84
C PHE A 202 20.21 0.23 -5.05
N HIS A 203 19.29 -0.04 -4.13
CA HIS A 203 19.29 -1.28 -3.37
C HIS A 203 19.10 -2.50 -4.27
N LEU A 204 18.10 -2.45 -5.15
CA LEU A 204 17.82 -3.53 -6.10
C LEU A 204 18.92 -3.68 -7.16
N TRP A 205 19.52 -2.57 -7.61
CA TRP A 205 20.61 -2.61 -8.59
C TRP A 205 21.77 -3.50 -8.17
N HIS A 206 22.14 -3.41 -6.89
CA HIS A 206 23.19 -4.27 -6.34
C HIS A 206 22.60 -5.60 -5.82
N GLY A 207 21.51 -5.57 -5.09
CA GLY A 207 20.94 -6.72 -4.38
C GLY A 207 20.50 -7.82 -5.30
N PHE A 208 19.85 -7.50 -6.44
CA PHE A 208 19.37 -8.50 -7.39
C PHE A 208 20.52 -9.38 -7.91
N GLN A 209 21.60 -8.76 -8.36
CA GLN A 209 22.76 -9.51 -8.85
C GLN A 209 23.44 -10.32 -7.73
N SER A 210 23.60 -9.73 -6.54
CA SER A 210 24.23 -10.36 -5.39
C SER A 210 23.45 -11.60 -4.93
N ALA A 211 22.12 -11.59 -4.99
CA ALA A 211 21.31 -12.73 -4.62
C ALA A 211 21.62 -13.96 -5.48
N PHE A 212 21.72 -13.81 -6.80
CA PHE A 212 22.09 -14.92 -7.69
C PHE A 212 23.53 -15.41 -7.46
N GLN A 213 24.46 -14.50 -7.17
CA GLN A 213 25.84 -14.88 -6.84
C GLN A 213 25.91 -15.69 -5.54
N SER A 214 25.16 -15.28 -4.51
CA SER A 214 25.10 -15.99 -3.23
C SER A 214 24.47 -17.38 -3.35
N LEU A 215 23.55 -17.58 -4.31
CA LEU A 215 22.97 -18.87 -4.63
C LEU A 215 23.87 -19.74 -5.52
N GLY A 216 25.08 -19.29 -5.87
CA GLY A 216 25.99 -20.01 -6.75
C GLY A 216 25.59 -20.03 -8.23
N VAL A 217 24.58 -19.25 -8.62
CA VAL A 217 24.11 -19.14 -10.00
C VAL A 217 25.06 -18.26 -10.80
N ASN A 218 26.20 -18.81 -11.19
CA ASN A 218 27.18 -18.15 -12.05
C ASN A 218 27.49 -19.06 -13.25
N ASN A 219 26.86 -18.76 -14.39
CA ASN A 219 26.93 -19.58 -15.61
C ASN A 219 26.83 -18.71 -16.87
N LYS A 220 26.65 -19.32 -18.03
CA LYS A 220 26.52 -18.64 -19.33
C LYS A 220 25.36 -17.61 -19.38
N PHE A 221 24.37 -17.71 -18.51
CA PHE A 221 23.24 -16.79 -18.44
C PHE A 221 23.48 -15.60 -17.48
N THR A 222 24.60 -15.56 -16.78
CA THR A 222 24.94 -14.47 -15.84
C THR A 222 24.83 -13.06 -16.46
N PRO A 223 25.28 -12.82 -17.71
CA PRO A 223 25.10 -11.51 -18.34
C PRO A 223 23.63 -11.12 -18.50
N THR A 224 22.79 -12.07 -18.90
CA THR A 224 21.34 -11.88 -19.06
C THR A 224 20.67 -11.59 -17.70
N ILE A 225 21.01 -12.35 -16.65
CA ILE A 225 20.52 -12.13 -15.28
C ILE A 225 20.88 -10.72 -14.81
N LYS A 226 22.12 -10.27 -15.06
CA LYS A 226 22.56 -8.91 -14.73
C LYS A 226 21.76 -7.85 -15.48
N LEU A 227 21.49 -8.05 -16.76
CA LEU A 227 20.69 -7.11 -17.56
C LEU A 227 19.24 -7.05 -17.04
N VAL A 228 18.59 -8.19 -16.84
CA VAL A 228 17.24 -8.28 -16.30
C VAL A 228 17.17 -7.60 -14.92
N GLY A 229 18.13 -7.86 -14.05
CA GLY A 229 18.20 -7.22 -12.74
C GLY A 229 18.33 -5.70 -12.80
N LYS A 230 19.13 -5.17 -13.73
CA LYS A 230 19.25 -3.72 -13.95
C LYS A 230 17.94 -3.11 -14.45
N VAL A 231 17.31 -3.74 -15.44
CA VAL A 231 16.00 -3.28 -15.97
C VAL A 231 14.96 -3.29 -14.86
N PHE A 232 14.88 -4.38 -14.09
CA PHE A 232 13.98 -4.49 -12.95
C PHE A 232 14.23 -3.39 -11.91
N ALA A 233 15.49 -3.16 -11.55
CA ALA A 233 15.87 -2.16 -10.55
C ALA A 233 15.56 -0.72 -10.95
N ILE A 234 15.42 -0.43 -12.24
CA ILE A 234 15.05 0.89 -12.74
C ILE A 234 13.54 0.98 -12.96
N VAL A 235 12.97 0.05 -13.73
CA VAL A 235 11.59 0.14 -14.22
C VAL A 235 10.59 0.05 -13.07
N VAL A 236 10.77 -0.90 -12.15
CA VAL A 236 9.82 -1.11 -11.06
C VAL A 236 9.74 0.10 -10.12
N PRO A 237 10.86 0.62 -9.56
CA PRO A 237 10.80 1.80 -8.71
C PRO A 237 10.29 3.05 -9.47
N LEU A 238 10.63 3.20 -10.74
CA LEU A 238 10.13 4.31 -11.56
C LEU A 238 8.61 4.29 -11.69
N LEU A 239 8.01 3.13 -11.98
CA LEU A 239 6.55 2.98 -12.06
C LEU A 239 5.88 3.33 -10.73
N PHE A 240 6.46 2.90 -9.60
CA PHE A 240 5.94 3.28 -8.28
C PHE A 240 6.14 4.76 -7.95
N ALA A 241 7.23 5.39 -8.40
CA ALA A 241 7.47 6.83 -8.20
C ALA A 241 6.48 7.72 -8.98
N ILE A 242 6.02 7.26 -10.14
CA ILE A 242 5.04 8.00 -10.96
C ILE A 242 3.68 8.11 -10.25
N ILE A 243 3.29 7.13 -9.44
CA ILE A 243 1.97 7.10 -8.79
C ILE A 243 1.74 8.35 -7.90
N PRO A 244 2.56 8.63 -6.87
CA PRO A 244 2.37 9.81 -6.02
C PRO A 244 2.52 11.13 -6.80
N LEU A 245 3.41 11.18 -7.80
CA LEU A 245 3.54 12.35 -8.68
C LEU A 245 2.25 12.59 -9.46
N TYR A 246 1.70 11.55 -10.08
CA TYR A 246 0.43 11.64 -10.80
C TYR A 246 -0.71 12.08 -9.89
N ILE A 247 -0.84 11.49 -8.70
CA ILE A 247 -1.90 11.84 -7.76
C ILE A 247 -1.76 13.30 -7.33
N HIS A 248 -0.55 13.75 -6.97
CA HIS A 248 -0.34 15.09 -6.43
C HIS A 248 -0.53 16.18 -7.50
N PHE A 249 0.06 16.01 -8.69
CA PHE A 249 0.15 17.08 -9.69
C PHE A 249 -0.88 16.99 -10.82
N VAL A 250 -1.39 15.80 -11.15
CA VAL A 250 -2.20 15.58 -12.36
C VAL A 250 -3.63 15.21 -12.05
N LEU A 251 -3.88 14.38 -11.05
CA LEU A 251 -5.23 13.94 -10.69
C LEU A 251 -6.03 15.14 -10.18
N LYS A 252 -7.16 15.44 -10.83
CA LYS A 252 -8.10 16.53 -10.45
C LYS A 252 -9.13 16.02 -9.46
#